data_044aae05109947bc9c4afa5b68224611
#
_entry.id   044aae05109947bc9c4afa5b68224611
#
_cell.length_a   1.000
_cell.length_b   1.000
_cell.length_c   1.000
_cell.angle_alpha   90.00
_cell.angle_beta   90.00
_cell.angle_gamma   90.00
#
_symmetry.space_group_name_H-M   'P 1'
#
loop_
_entity.id
_entity.type
_entity.pdbx_description
1 polymer ?
#
loop_
_entity_poly.entity_id
_entity_poly.type
_entity_poly.pdbx_seq_one_letter_code
_entity_poly.pdbx_strand_id
1 'polypeptide(L)'
;MELIVRVAVPSDLAELIALDAECFPKGNTDLEPAPAGEIETGVEDAGVFVAIADNTVVGMLQLDKISSNEWELLTLAITSSHRSKGVGQALMERFFVELSQSPYMVAVSCMTSPSNHAMQGLLESFGFVQVGLLEDYFGPGKHRLKFQLN
;
A
#
# COMPACT_ATOMS: atom_id res chain seq x y z
N MET A 1 9.23 8.64 -18.62
CA MET A 1 8.08 7.75 -18.37
C MET A 1 6.91 8.59 -17.92
N GLU A 2 5.82 8.51 -18.66
CA GLU A 2 4.59 9.17 -18.23
C GLU A 2 3.85 8.25 -17.25
N LEU A 3 3.54 8.76 -16.08
CA LEU A 3 2.90 8.00 -15.01
C LEU A 3 1.54 8.63 -14.70
N ILE A 4 0.48 7.82 -14.74
CA ILE A 4 -0.85 8.24 -14.35
C ILE A 4 -1.20 7.53 -13.05
N VAL A 5 -1.63 8.29 -12.04
CA VAL A 5 -2.11 7.73 -10.77
C VAL A 5 -3.57 8.14 -10.59
N ARG A 6 -4.43 7.17 -10.40
CA ARG A 6 -5.86 7.38 -10.24
C ARG A 6 -6.49 6.34 -9.32
N VAL A 7 -7.74 6.56 -8.94
CA VAL A 7 -8.52 5.55 -8.21
C VAL A 7 -8.76 4.36 -9.12
N ALA A 8 -8.61 3.15 -8.59
CA ALA A 8 -8.85 1.92 -9.33
C ALA A 8 -10.34 1.75 -9.66
N VAL A 9 -10.59 1.15 -10.81
CA VAL A 9 -11.94 0.77 -11.26
C VAL A 9 -12.02 -0.76 -11.41
N PRO A 10 -13.23 -1.36 -11.44
CA PRO A 10 -13.36 -2.83 -11.48
C PRO A 10 -12.58 -3.50 -12.61
N SER A 11 -12.42 -2.85 -13.76
CA SER A 11 -11.64 -3.41 -14.87
C SER A 11 -10.14 -3.53 -14.58
N ASP A 12 -9.64 -2.90 -13.52
CA ASP A 12 -8.24 -3.01 -13.11
C ASP A 12 -7.98 -4.26 -12.26
N LEU A 13 -9.02 -4.91 -11.75
CA LEU A 13 -8.90 -5.93 -10.70
C LEU A 13 -7.96 -7.08 -11.06
N ALA A 14 -8.06 -7.61 -12.27
CA ALA A 14 -7.22 -8.72 -12.69
C ALA A 14 -5.72 -8.37 -12.65
N GLU A 15 -5.36 -7.17 -13.12
CA GLU A 15 -3.97 -6.71 -13.08
C GLU A 15 -3.50 -6.41 -11.66
N LEU A 16 -4.38 -5.91 -10.81
CA LEU A 16 -4.06 -5.65 -9.40
C LEU A 16 -3.79 -6.94 -8.64
N ILE A 17 -4.60 -7.97 -8.85
CA ILE A 17 -4.39 -9.28 -8.23
C ILE A 17 -3.06 -9.90 -8.71
N ALA A 18 -2.76 -9.78 -10.00
CA ALA A 18 -1.50 -10.28 -10.54
C ALA A 18 -0.30 -9.52 -9.97
N LEU A 19 -0.40 -8.21 -9.81
CA LEU A 19 0.65 -7.40 -9.20
C LEU A 19 0.90 -7.78 -7.74
N ASP A 20 -0.16 -7.96 -6.97
CA ASP A 20 -0.05 -8.39 -5.57
C ASP A 20 0.66 -9.75 -5.48
N ALA A 21 0.29 -10.71 -6.32
CA ALA A 21 0.92 -12.02 -6.35
C ALA A 21 2.39 -11.95 -6.78
N GLU A 22 2.75 -11.04 -7.68
CA GLU A 22 4.15 -10.82 -8.08
C GLU A 22 4.98 -10.27 -6.91
N CYS A 23 4.45 -9.28 -6.20
CA CYS A 23 5.17 -8.58 -5.12
C CYS A 23 5.19 -9.37 -3.82
N PHE A 24 4.17 -10.16 -3.56
CA PHE A 24 4.00 -10.93 -2.33
C PHE A 24 3.69 -12.39 -2.66
N PRO A 25 4.69 -13.16 -3.12
CA PRO A 25 4.46 -14.54 -3.55
C PRO A 25 3.94 -15.41 -2.42
N LYS A 26 2.99 -16.28 -2.76
CA LYS A 26 2.45 -17.26 -1.83
C LYS A 26 3.55 -18.19 -1.33
N GLY A 27 3.57 -18.44 -0.01
CA GLY A 27 4.59 -19.29 0.61
C GLY A 27 5.84 -18.54 1.07
N ASN A 28 5.92 -17.23 0.84
CA ASN A 28 6.95 -16.39 1.45
C ASN A 28 6.67 -16.30 2.95
N THR A 29 7.70 -16.49 3.79
CA THR A 29 7.52 -16.48 5.24
C THR A 29 7.25 -15.08 5.80
N ASP A 30 7.71 -14.03 5.12
CA ASP A 30 7.60 -12.63 5.58
C ASP A 30 6.47 -11.88 4.92
N LEU A 31 6.23 -12.12 3.63
CA LEU A 31 5.31 -11.36 2.81
C LEU A 31 4.34 -12.33 2.15
N GLU A 32 3.06 -12.13 2.39
CA GLU A 32 2.00 -12.97 1.84
C GLU A 32 1.11 -12.11 0.93
N PRO A 33 0.49 -12.69 -0.10
CA PRO A 33 -0.48 -11.95 -0.90
C PRO A 33 -1.67 -11.54 -0.04
N ALA A 34 -2.39 -10.51 -0.48
CA ALA A 34 -3.59 -10.07 0.19
C ALA A 34 -4.59 -11.23 0.37
N PRO A 35 -5.34 -11.28 1.47
CA PRO A 35 -6.40 -12.26 1.64
C PRO A 35 -7.40 -12.21 0.48
N ALA A 36 -8.01 -13.35 0.17
CA ALA A 36 -8.98 -13.45 -0.91
C ALA A 36 -10.09 -12.40 -0.74
N GLY A 37 -10.36 -11.64 -1.80
CA GLY A 37 -11.41 -10.63 -1.82
C GLY A 37 -11.03 -9.27 -1.23
N GLU A 38 -9.87 -9.13 -0.58
CA GLU A 38 -9.47 -7.85 0.02
C GLU A 38 -9.29 -6.76 -1.03
N ILE A 39 -8.62 -7.07 -2.14
CA ILE A 39 -8.39 -6.09 -3.22
C ILE A 39 -9.71 -5.71 -3.88
N GLU A 40 -10.58 -6.70 -4.14
CA GLU A 40 -11.90 -6.46 -4.72
C GLU A 40 -12.73 -5.53 -3.84
N THR A 41 -12.81 -5.80 -2.55
CA THR A 41 -13.49 -4.95 -1.58
C THR A 41 -12.89 -3.55 -1.56
N GLY A 42 -11.56 -3.44 -1.60
CA GLY A 42 -10.87 -2.15 -1.64
C GLY A 42 -11.22 -1.34 -2.89
N VAL A 43 -11.33 -2.00 -4.04
CA VAL A 43 -11.75 -1.34 -5.29
C VAL A 43 -13.20 -0.85 -5.19
N GLU A 44 -14.11 -1.69 -4.65
CA GLU A 44 -15.50 -1.30 -4.44
C GLU A 44 -15.62 -0.10 -3.49
N ASP A 45 -14.79 -0.04 -2.46
CA ASP A 45 -14.81 1.03 -1.46
C ASP A 45 -13.99 2.26 -1.86
N ALA A 46 -13.47 2.31 -3.11
CA ALA A 46 -12.61 3.37 -3.61
C ALA A 46 -11.34 3.58 -2.76
N GLY A 47 -10.84 2.49 -2.15
CA GLY A 47 -9.63 2.50 -1.31
C GLY A 47 -8.37 2.04 -2.02
N VAL A 48 -8.40 1.84 -3.33
CA VAL A 48 -7.23 1.41 -4.10
C VAL A 48 -6.89 2.47 -5.15
N PHE A 49 -5.62 2.84 -5.19
CA PHE A 49 -5.07 3.71 -6.24
C PHE A 49 -4.15 2.90 -7.12
N VAL A 50 -4.20 3.14 -8.43
CA VAL A 50 -3.33 2.48 -9.40
C VAL A 50 -2.37 3.48 -10.01
N ALA A 51 -1.16 3.02 -10.27
CA ALA A 51 -0.18 3.72 -11.09
C ALA A 51 -0.06 3.01 -12.42
N ILE A 52 -0.21 3.77 -13.50
CA ILE A 52 -0.22 3.23 -14.86
C ILE A 52 0.89 3.89 -15.67
N ALA A 53 1.70 3.07 -16.32
CA ALA A 53 2.71 3.49 -17.29
C ALA A 53 2.55 2.64 -18.54
N ASP A 54 2.56 3.28 -19.72
CA ASP A 54 2.41 2.59 -21.00
C ASP A 54 1.18 1.67 -21.06
N ASN A 55 0.05 2.15 -20.56
CA ASN A 55 -1.25 1.45 -20.49
C ASN A 55 -1.22 0.17 -19.64
N THR A 56 -0.23 0.03 -18.76
CA THR A 56 -0.07 -1.14 -17.90
C THR A 56 -0.07 -0.71 -16.44
N VAL A 57 -0.74 -1.47 -15.58
CA VAL A 57 -0.68 -1.25 -14.13
C VAL A 57 0.74 -1.63 -13.65
N VAL A 58 1.44 -0.64 -13.09
CA VAL A 58 2.82 -0.83 -12.60
C VAL A 58 2.93 -0.68 -11.09
N GLY A 59 1.90 -0.22 -10.44
CA GLY A 59 1.86 -0.09 -8.98
C GLY A 59 0.46 0.07 -8.45
N MET A 60 0.32 -0.21 -7.15
CA MET A 60 -0.93 0.02 -6.43
C MET A 60 -0.65 0.44 -4.99
N LEU A 61 -1.58 1.20 -4.43
CA LEU A 61 -1.64 1.51 -3.01
C LEU A 61 -3.06 1.22 -2.55
N GLN A 62 -3.20 0.44 -1.49
CA GLN A 62 -4.50 0.18 -0.88
C GLN A 62 -4.55 0.76 0.52
N LEU A 63 -5.63 1.46 0.82
CA LEU A 63 -5.91 1.96 2.16
C LEU A 63 -7.25 1.43 2.65
N ASP A 64 -7.37 1.29 3.97
CA ASP A 64 -8.62 0.96 4.64
C ASP A 64 -9.03 2.17 5.50
N LYS A 65 -10.18 2.74 5.19
CA LYS A 65 -10.78 3.80 6.00
C LYS A 65 -11.60 3.12 7.11
N ILE A 66 -10.91 2.77 8.20
CA ILE A 66 -11.49 2.04 9.34
C ILE A 66 -12.64 2.84 9.93
N SER A 67 -12.44 4.15 10.05
CA SER A 67 -13.46 5.08 10.51
C SER A 67 -13.20 6.47 9.91
N SER A 68 -14.03 7.45 10.22
CA SER A 68 -13.85 8.82 9.72
C SER A 68 -12.55 9.46 10.18
N ASN A 69 -11.93 8.97 11.25
CA ASN A 69 -10.71 9.53 11.82
C ASN A 69 -9.56 8.54 11.97
N GLU A 70 -9.68 7.34 11.38
CA GLU A 70 -8.63 6.32 11.44
C GLU A 70 -8.53 5.58 10.11
N TRP A 71 -7.38 5.69 9.45
CA TRP A 71 -7.08 4.99 8.20
C TRP A 71 -5.84 4.12 8.38
N GLU A 72 -5.82 3.00 7.69
CA GLU A 72 -4.66 2.13 7.62
C GLU A 72 -4.19 1.99 6.17
N LEU A 73 -2.90 2.19 5.94
CA LEU A 73 -2.28 1.92 4.66
C LEU A 73 -1.94 0.43 4.62
N LEU A 74 -2.69 -0.33 3.84
CA LEU A 74 -2.59 -1.80 3.83
C LEU A 74 -1.48 -2.32 2.93
N THR A 75 -1.34 -1.75 1.74
CA THR A 75 -0.46 -2.31 0.71
C THR A 75 0.10 -1.20 -0.17
N LEU A 76 1.39 -1.30 -0.46
CA LEU A 76 2.04 -0.60 -1.54
C LEU A 76 2.82 -1.64 -2.33
N ALA A 77 2.49 -1.81 -3.60
CA ALA A 77 3.13 -2.79 -4.46
C ALA A 77 3.54 -2.15 -5.78
N ILE A 78 4.75 -2.42 -6.22
CA ILE A 78 5.30 -1.88 -7.47
C ILE A 78 5.92 -3.04 -8.23
N THR A 79 5.57 -3.18 -9.51
CA THR A 79 6.18 -4.24 -10.35
C THR A 79 7.70 -4.10 -10.39
N SER A 80 8.39 -5.23 -10.43
CA SER A 80 9.86 -5.27 -10.33
C SER A 80 10.55 -4.41 -11.40
N SER A 81 10.01 -4.34 -12.61
CA SER A 81 10.57 -3.55 -13.70
C SER A 81 10.47 -2.04 -13.51
N HIS A 82 9.65 -1.58 -12.58
CA HIS A 82 9.39 -0.15 -12.34
C HIS A 82 9.78 0.32 -10.94
N ARG A 83 10.52 -0.50 -10.20
CA ARG A 83 11.04 -0.09 -8.88
C ARG A 83 12.14 0.95 -9.05
N SER A 84 12.31 1.80 -8.02
CA SER A 84 13.29 2.89 -7.99
C SER A 84 13.11 3.92 -9.12
N LYS A 85 11.90 4.07 -9.63
CA LYS A 85 11.54 5.04 -10.69
C LYS A 85 10.51 6.06 -10.24
N GLY A 86 10.27 6.20 -8.93
CA GLY A 86 9.36 7.19 -8.37
C GLY A 86 7.89 6.77 -8.34
N VAL A 87 7.55 5.53 -8.66
CA VAL A 87 6.16 5.05 -8.66
C VAL A 87 5.59 5.06 -7.24
N GLY A 88 6.35 4.55 -6.27
CA GLY A 88 5.92 4.55 -4.86
C GLY A 88 5.70 5.95 -4.33
N GLN A 89 6.59 6.88 -4.66
CA GLN A 89 6.44 8.28 -4.28
C GLN A 89 5.16 8.90 -4.88
N ALA A 90 4.88 8.63 -6.16
CA ALA A 90 3.69 9.15 -6.82
C ALA A 90 2.41 8.61 -6.17
N LEU A 91 2.39 7.32 -5.82
CA LEU A 91 1.27 6.72 -5.11
C LEU A 91 1.07 7.33 -3.72
N MET A 92 2.15 7.56 -2.97
CA MET A 92 2.08 8.21 -1.66
C MET A 92 1.60 9.65 -1.78
N GLU A 93 2.04 10.38 -2.78
CA GLU A 93 1.56 11.75 -3.03
C GLU A 93 0.04 11.75 -3.29
N ARG A 94 -0.46 10.79 -4.07
CA ARG A 94 -1.89 10.66 -4.31
C ARG A 94 -2.66 10.30 -3.04
N PHE A 95 -2.09 9.44 -2.20
CA PHE A 95 -2.64 9.15 -0.88
C PHE A 95 -2.80 10.42 -0.05
N PHE A 96 -1.79 11.28 -0.03
CA PHE A 96 -1.86 12.55 0.71
C PHE A 96 -2.90 13.52 0.13
N VAL A 97 -3.14 13.50 -1.19
CA VAL A 97 -4.24 14.25 -1.78
C VAL A 97 -5.58 13.74 -1.23
N GLU A 98 -5.77 12.43 -1.18
CA GLU A 98 -6.98 11.83 -0.60
C GLU A 98 -7.15 12.23 0.86
N LEU A 99 -6.07 12.14 1.63
CA LEU A 99 -6.07 12.50 3.05
C LEU A 99 -6.44 13.96 3.26
N SER A 100 -5.94 14.86 2.41
CA SER A 100 -6.22 16.31 2.51
C SER A 100 -7.69 16.66 2.25
N GLN A 101 -8.41 15.79 1.58
CA GLN A 101 -9.83 15.99 1.26
C GLN A 101 -10.76 15.55 2.39
N SER A 102 -10.22 14.88 3.41
CA SER A 102 -11.02 14.50 4.57
C SER A 102 -11.39 15.74 5.40
N PRO A 103 -12.67 15.90 5.80
CA PRO A 103 -13.06 17.00 6.69
C PRO A 103 -12.64 16.75 8.15
N TYR A 104 -12.10 15.58 8.45
CA TYR A 104 -11.69 15.18 9.81
C TYR A 104 -10.17 15.08 9.90
N MET A 105 -9.65 15.22 11.12
CA MET A 105 -8.27 14.80 11.39
C MET A 105 -8.23 13.28 11.39
N VAL A 106 -7.33 12.70 10.61
CA VAL A 106 -7.23 11.26 10.42
C VAL A 106 -5.89 10.76 10.97
N ALA A 107 -5.97 9.77 11.86
CA ALA A 107 -4.80 9.02 12.29
C ALA A 107 -4.50 7.95 11.24
N VAL A 108 -3.29 7.94 10.72
CA VAL A 108 -2.87 6.99 9.68
C VAL A 108 -1.80 6.07 10.24
N SER A 109 -2.00 4.77 10.09
CA SER A 109 -1.00 3.76 10.46
C SER A 109 -0.66 2.88 9.26
N CYS A 110 0.53 2.27 9.33
CA CYS A 110 0.98 1.31 8.34
C CYS A 110 1.85 0.26 9.02
N MET A 111 1.63 -1.01 8.69
CA MET A 111 2.47 -2.10 9.17
C MET A 111 3.29 -2.64 8.02
N THR A 112 4.58 -2.85 8.24
CA THR A 112 5.49 -3.39 7.24
C THR A 112 6.44 -4.40 7.85
N SER A 113 6.95 -5.31 7.03
CA SER A 113 7.95 -6.27 7.47
C SER A 113 9.26 -5.57 7.87
N PRO A 114 9.94 -6.04 8.94
CA PRO A 114 11.27 -5.53 9.28
C PRO A 114 12.30 -5.68 8.16
N SER A 115 12.10 -6.60 7.23
CA SER A 115 12.99 -6.80 6.07
C SER A 115 12.70 -5.86 4.91
N ASN A 116 11.56 -5.17 4.92
CA ASN A 116 11.17 -4.28 3.81
C ASN A 116 11.73 -2.87 4.04
N HIS A 117 13.03 -2.72 3.83
CA HIS A 117 13.72 -1.43 4.06
C HIS A 117 13.27 -0.35 3.08
N ALA A 118 12.92 -0.71 1.86
CA ALA A 118 12.43 0.25 0.86
C ALA A 118 11.14 0.91 1.33
N MET A 119 10.20 0.13 1.86
CA MET A 119 8.94 0.66 2.39
C MET A 119 9.16 1.51 3.63
N GLN A 120 10.04 1.08 4.53
CA GLN A 120 10.38 1.86 5.73
C GLN A 120 10.95 3.24 5.35
N GLY A 121 11.89 3.28 4.43
CA GLY A 121 12.47 4.53 3.95
C GLY A 121 11.45 5.44 3.28
N LEU A 122 10.55 4.87 2.49
CA LEU A 122 9.47 5.64 1.84
C LEU A 122 8.52 6.23 2.88
N LEU A 123 8.08 5.45 3.84
CA LEU A 123 7.21 5.93 4.93
C LEU A 123 7.88 7.07 5.71
N GLU A 124 9.13 6.90 6.09
CA GLU A 124 9.88 7.93 6.82
C GLU A 124 10.02 9.21 6.01
N SER A 125 10.23 9.11 4.69
CA SER A 125 10.35 10.27 3.83
C SER A 125 9.06 11.10 3.75
N PHE A 126 7.92 10.49 4.05
CA PHE A 126 6.62 11.17 4.11
C PHE A 126 6.18 11.54 5.54
N GLY A 127 7.06 11.41 6.50
CA GLY A 127 6.80 11.85 7.87
C GLY A 127 6.21 10.79 8.80
N PHE A 128 6.13 9.54 8.35
CA PHE A 128 5.74 8.44 9.24
C PHE A 128 6.89 8.14 10.20
N VAL A 129 6.55 7.80 11.44
CA VAL A 129 7.53 7.36 12.44
C VAL A 129 7.19 5.97 12.95
N GLN A 130 8.22 5.18 13.22
CA GLN A 130 8.05 3.86 13.80
C GLN A 130 7.63 4.02 15.27
N VAL A 131 6.52 3.36 15.64
CA VAL A 131 5.97 3.43 16.99
C VAL A 131 5.98 2.09 17.71
N GLY A 132 6.30 1.01 17.02
CA GLY A 132 6.35 -0.29 17.68
C GLY A 132 6.83 -1.43 16.79
N LEU A 133 7.13 -2.55 17.45
CA LEU A 133 7.37 -3.84 16.83
C LEU A 133 6.29 -4.80 17.33
N LEU A 134 5.57 -5.41 16.40
CA LEU A 134 4.53 -6.39 16.70
C LEU A 134 5.08 -7.79 16.38
N GLU A 135 5.52 -8.50 17.40
CA GLU A 135 6.09 -9.82 17.23
C GLU A 135 5.02 -10.82 16.81
N ASP A 136 5.36 -11.67 15.84
CA ASP A 136 4.48 -12.75 15.33
C ASP A 136 3.09 -12.27 14.91
N TYR A 137 2.97 -11.02 14.44
CA TYR A 137 1.68 -10.39 14.12
C TYR A 137 0.87 -11.20 13.10
N PHE A 138 1.53 -11.73 12.07
CA PHE A 138 0.89 -12.57 11.04
C PHE A 138 1.26 -14.05 11.18
N GLY A 139 1.77 -14.45 12.34
CA GLY A 139 2.16 -15.82 12.62
C GLY A 139 3.62 -15.93 13.06
N PRO A 140 4.09 -17.12 13.47
CA PRO A 140 5.45 -17.30 13.98
C PRO A 140 6.51 -16.79 13.01
N GLY A 141 7.39 -15.92 13.49
CA GLY A 141 8.45 -15.28 12.71
C GLY A 141 7.99 -14.17 11.76
N LYS A 142 6.69 -13.91 11.69
CA LYS A 142 6.13 -12.86 10.82
C LYS A 142 5.90 -11.58 11.61
N HIS A 143 6.99 -10.95 12.02
CA HIS A 143 6.95 -9.69 12.76
C HIS A 143 6.55 -8.53 11.86
N ARG A 144 5.99 -7.47 12.46
CA ARG A 144 5.67 -6.23 11.76
C ARG A 144 6.14 -5.03 12.54
N LEU A 145 6.66 -4.06 11.81
CA LEU A 145 6.91 -2.73 12.35
C LEU A 145 5.66 -1.90 12.12
N LYS A 146 5.23 -1.19 13.17
CA LYS A 146 4.11 -0.26 13.08
C LYS A 146 4.64 1.15 12.91
N PHE A 147 4.15 1.83 11.87
CA PHE A 147 4.42 3.23 11.60
C PHE A 147 3.15 4.04 11.76
N GLN A 148 3.31 5.28 12.21
CA GLN A 148 2.21 6.24 12.29
C GLN A 148 2.62 7.57 11.67
N LEU A 149 1.69 8.21 11.00
CA LEU A 149 1.86 9.55 10.50
C LEU A 149 1.60 10.54 11.64
N ASN A 150 2.56 11.41 11.84
CA ASN A 150 2.42 12.48 12.83
C ASN A 150 1.71 13.70 12.26
#